data_ab4713f1c115354bc0b6a371e1e3df38
#
_entry.id   ab4713f1c115354bc0b6a371e1e3df38
#
_cell.length_a   1.000
_cell.length_b   1.000
_cell.length_c   1.000
_cell.angle_alpha   90.00
_cell.angle_beta   90.00
_cell.angle_gamma   90.00
#
_symmetry.space_group_name_H-M   'P 1'
#
loop_
_entity.id
_entity.type
_entity.pdbx_description
1 polymer ?
#
loop_
_entity_poly.entity_id
_entity_poly.type
_entity_poly.pdbx_seq_one_letter_code
_entity_poly.pdbx_strand_id
1 'polypeptide(L)'
;MFDFTDAAHPKEIAFFDRGPVDSTRMAGGGSWSVYWYNGVMVSSEISRGLDIFELTPSGLVSQNEIDAAKTVHLDYLNTQGQPKFVWPASFSLSRAYVDQLERSGGLSASRIAAVRQSLATAESSTGSQRSGALSQLASQLDSDANGSRDAAKVRTLAASLRDLSR
;
A
#
# COMPACT_ATOMS: atom_id res chain seq x y z
N MET A 1 2.12 7.33 11.93
CA MET A 1 2.47 6.18 11.07
C MET A 1 3.73 6.51 10.30
N PHE A 2 4.63 5.57 10.19
CA PHE A 2 5.93 5.78 9.54
C PHE A 2 6.16 4.74 8.45
N ASP A 3 6.77 5.16 7.34
CA ASP A 3 7.35 4.28 6.33
C ASP A 3 8.80 3.96 6.74
N PHE A 4 9.07 2.67 6.94
CA PHE A 4 10.38 2.13 7.28
C PHE A 4 11.05 1.39 6.12
N THR A 5 10.66 1.66 4.89
CA THR A 5 11.31 1.08 3.70
C THR A 5 12.82 1.35 3.71
N ASP A 6 13.23 2.54 4.14
CA ASP A 6 14.60 2.84 4.56
C ASP A 6 14.62 3.01 6.09
N ALA A 7 15.06 1.96 6.80
CA ALA A 7 15.07 1.95 8.26
C ALA A 7 16.02 2.98 8.89
N ALA A 8 17.02 3.46 8.14
CA ALA A 8 17.93 4.52 8.58
C ALA A 8 17.30 5.92 8.48
N HIS A 9 16.32 6.09 7.59
CA HIS A 9 15.66 7.36 7.34
C HIS A 9 14.13 7.18 7.29
N PRO A 10 13.47 6.83 8.42
CA PRO A 10 12.03 6.63 8.46
C PRO A 10 11.30 7.94 8.16
N LYS A 11 10.19 7.83 7.40
CA LYS A 11 9.37 8.99 7.02
C LYS A 11 8.01 8.91 7.69
N GLU A 12 7.59 9.98 8.35
CA GLU A 12 6.22 10.07 8.81
C GLU A 12 5.27 10.26 7.62
N ILE A 13 4.30 9.36 7.49
CA ILE A 13 3.36 9.33 6.35
C ILE A 13 1.92 9.63 6.75
N ALA A 14 1.58 9.53 8.05
CA ALA A 14 0.30 9.94 8.59
C ALA A 14 0.39 10.11 10.11
N PHE A 15 -0.43 10.99 10.66
CA PHE A 15 -0.58 11.19 12.11
C PHE A 15 -2.04 11.47 12.46
N PHE A 16 -2.36 11.29 13.72
CA PHE A 16 -3.60 11.72 14.32
C PHE A 16 -3.31 12.29 15.71
N ASP A 17 -3.85 13.46 16.01
CA ASP A 17 -3.78 14.10 17.30
C ASP A 17 -5.12 14.79 17.58
N ARG A 18 -5.69 14.54 18.74
CA ARG A 18 -6.94 15.17 19.21
C ARG A 18 -6.71 16.10 20.40
N GLY A 19 -5.47 16.33 20.74
CA GLY A 19 -5.08 17.15 21.88
C GLY A 19 -5.23 16.45 23.25
N PRO A 20 -5.01 17.20 24.35
CA PRO A 20 -4.98 16.65 25.70
C PRO A 20 -6.35 16.13 26.18
N VAL A 21 -6.33 15.19 27.11
CA VAL A 21 -7.53 14.70 27.81
C VAL A 21 -8.14 15.81 28.69
N ASP A 22 -7.27 16.58 29.35
CA ASP A 22 -7.63 17.76 30.15
C ASP A 22 -6.62 18.87 29.85
N SER A 23 -7.10 20.05 29.44
CA SER A 23 -6.25 21.19 29.08
C SER A 23 -5.68 21.95 30.27
N THR A 24 -6.19 21.68 31.48
CA THR A 24 -5.84 22.45 32.69
C THR A 24 -5.00 21.67 33.69
N ARG A 25 -4.97 20.36 33.60
CA ARG A 25 -4.19 19.50 34.50
C ARG A 25 -3.66 18.28 33.79
N MET A 26 -2.57 17.73 34.32
CA MET A 26 -1.98 16.51 33.77
C MET A 26 -2.94 15.32 33.93
N ALA A 27 -3.30 14.71 32.81
CA ALA A 27 -4.11 13.51 32.74
C ALA A 27 -3.47 12.53 31.78
N GLY A 28 -3.51 11.25 32.10
CA GLY A 28 -3.02 10.18 31.23
C GLY A 28 -3.90 10.06 29.99
N GLY A 29 -3.26 9.90 28.83
CA GLY A 29 -3.96 9.69 27.56
C GLY A 29 -2.99 9.19 26.48
N GLY A 30 -3.53 8.88 25.32
CA GLY A 30 -2.76 8.41 24.18
C GLY A 30 -2.95 6.92 23.89
N SER A 31 -2.39 6.51 22.76
CA SER A 31 -2.53 5.14 22.25
C SER A 31 -1.56 4.19 22.93
N TRP A 32 -2.05 3.07 23.45
CA TRP A 32 -1.20 1.95 23.90
C TRP A 32 -0.66 1.14 22.73
N SER A 33 -1.51 0.91 21.72
CA SER A 33 -1.19 0.04 20.59
C SER A 33 -2.07 0.38 19.40
N VAL A 34 -1.55 0.19 18.19
CA VAL A 34 -2.27 0.40 16.94
C VAL A 34 -2.03 -0.79 16.04
N TYR A 35 -3.10 -1.38 15.51
CA TYR A 35 -3.06 -2.52 14.61
C TYR A 35 -3.88 -2.27 13.36
N TRP A 36 -3.35 -2.67 12.21
CA TRP A 36 -4.12 -2.74 10.98
C TRP A 36 -5.02 -3.98 11.01
N TYR A 37 -6.30 -3.78 10.79
CA TYR A 37 -7.28 -4.86 10.74
C TYR A 37 -8.38 -4.54 9.75
N ASN A 38 -8.48 -5.35 8.69
CA ASN A 38 -9.55 -5.28 7.69
C ASN A 38 -9.85 -3.88 7.15
N GLY A 39 -8.79 -3.13 6.82
CA GLY A 39 -8.93 -1.83 6.17
C GLY A 39 -8.95 -0.62 7.10
N VAL A 40 -8.89 -0.82 8.41
CA VAL A 40 -8.84 0.23 9.41
C VAL A 40 -7.68 0.04 10.37
N MET A 41 -7.28 1.08 11.05
CA MET A 41 -6.38 1.00 12.19
C MET A 41 -7.21 1.00 13.48
N VAL A 42 -7.02 -0.01 14.29
CA VAL A 42 -7.69 -0.15 15.59
C VAL A 42 -6.68 0.14 16.69
N SER A 43 -7.00 1.08 17.57
CA SER A 43 -6.12 1.55 18.63
C SER A 43 -6.82 1.51 19.98
N SER A 44 -6.13 0.99 21.00
CA SER A 44 -6.56 1.14 22.39
C SER A 44 -6.03 2.47 22.93
N GLU A 45 -6.93 3.31 23.42
CA GLU A 45 -6.61 4.62 24.00
C GLU A 45 -6.81 4.57 25.52
N ILE A 46 -5.83 5.08 26.28
CA ILE A 46 -5.73 4.96 27.75
C ILE A 46 -6.97 5.45 28.46
N SER A 47 -7.49 6.61 28.06
CA SER A 47 -8.58 7.30 28.78
C SER A 47 -9.91 7.27 28.07
N ARG A 48 -9.92 6.99 26.75
CA ARG A 48 -11.11 7.11 25.90
C ARG A 48 -11.58 5.77 25.33
N GLY A 49 -10.83 4.68 25.56
CA GLY A 49 -11.19 3.32 25.21
C GLY A 49 -10.66 2.88 23.85
N LEU A 50 -11.49 2.81 22.82
CA LEU A 50 -11.14 2.31 21.51
C LEU A 50 -11.27 3.39 20.45
N ASP A 51 -10.22 3.55 19.65
CA ASP A 51 -10.25 4.38 18.45
C ASP A 51 -10.19 3.52 17.19
N ILE A 52 -10.92 3.92 16.18
CA ILE A 52 -10.88 3.32 14.84
C ILE A 52 -10.57 4.45 13.84
N PHE A 53 -9.47 4.28 13.10
CA PHE A 53 -9.02 5.28 12.14
C PHE A 53 -9.05 4.73 10.72
N GLU A 54 -9.41 5.56 9.77
CA GLU A 54 -9.17 5.36 8.35
C GLU A 54 -8.03 6.24 7.87
N LEU A 55 -7.22 5.70 6.94
CA LEU A 55 -6.21 6.50 6.25
C LEU A 55 -6.88 7.40 5.22
N THR A 56 -6.43 8.65 5.16
CA THR A 56 -6.74 9.56 4.06
C THR A 56 -5.55 9.68 3.12
N PRO A 57 -5.76 9.80 1.80
CA PRO A 57 -4.66 9.92 0.85
C PRO A 57 -3.88 11.22 1.07
N SER A 58 -2.59 11.15 0.78
CA SER A 58 -1.65 12.27 0.86
C SER A 58 -0.59 12.17 -0.24
N GLY A 59 0.35 13.10 -0.29
CA GLY A 59 1.51 13.01 -1.18
C GLY A 59 2.45 11.82 -0.87
N LEU A 60 2.31 11.20 0.31
CA LEU A 60 3.15 10.09 0.76
C LEU A 60 2.44 8.73 0.76
N VAL A 61 1.10 8.73 0.79
CA VAL A 61 0.26 7.53 0.73
C VAL A 61 -0.87 7.79 -0.26
N SER A 62 -0.88 7.10 -1.38
CA SER A 62 -1.90 7.27 -2.41
C SER A 62 -3.20 6.53 -2.06
N GLN A 63 -4.31 6.92 -2.71
CA GLN A 63 -5.57 6.19 -2.59
C GLN A 63 -5.41 4.73 -3.06
N ASN A 64 -4.62 4.46 -4.11
CA ASN A 64 -4.36 3.10 -4.58
C ASN A 64 -3.64 2.25 -3.51
N GLU A 65 -2.73 2.84 -2.74
CA GLU A 65 -2.05 2.15 -1.63
C GLU A 65 -3.04 1.82 -0.51
N ILE A 66 -3.95 2.73 -0.18
CA ILE A 66 -5.02 2.50 0.80
C ILE A 66 -5.96 1.40 0.31
N ASP A 67 -6.39 1.44 -0.96
CA ASP A 67 -7.27 0.44 -1.55
C ASP A 67 -6.61 -0.94 -1.60
N ALA A 68 -5.31 -1.00 -1.94
CA ALA A 68 -4.53 -2.23 -1.87
C ALA A 68 -4.46 -2.79 -0.44
N ALA A 69 -4.20 -1.93 0.54
CA ALA A 69 -4.16 -2.34 1.94
C ALA A 69 -5.51 -2.90 2.44
N LYS A 70 -6.63 -2.38 1.93
CA LYS A 70 -7.99 -2.86 2.24
C LYS A 70 -8.32 -4.24 1.65
N THR A 71 -7.49 -4.78 0.74
CA THR A 71 -7.72 -6.13 0.16
C THR A 71 -7.36 -7.28 1.09
N VAL A 72 -6.63 -7.03 2.17
CA VAL A 72 -6.30 -8.05 3.17
C VAL A 72 -7.44 -8.16 4.17
N HIS A 73 -8.05 -9.34 4.21
CA HIS A 73 -9.11 -9.69 5.16
C HIS A 73 -8.67 -10.83 6.06
N LEU A 74 -8.89 -10.66 7.35
CA LEU A 74 -8.58 -11.62 8.40
C LEU A 74 -9.86 -11.89 9.21
N ASP A 75 -10.23 -13.15 9.39
CA ASP A 75 -11.32 -13.53 10.30
C ASP A 75 -10.92 -13.30 11.76
N TYR A 76 -9.63 -13.44 12.03
CA TYR A 76 -9.04 -13.28 13.35
C TYR A 76 -7.61 -12.75 13.25
N LEU A 77 -7.26 -11.80 14.12
CA LEU A 77 -5.91 -11.27 14.24
C LEU A 77 -5.39 -11.47 15.67
N ASN A 78 -4.41 -12.35 15.84
CA ASN A 78 -3.57 -12.39 17.03
C ASN A 78 -2.23 -11.72 16.72
N THR A 79 -2.07 -10.49 17.19
CA THR A 79 -0.86 -9.70 16.93
C THR A 79 0.38 -10.26 17.59
N GLN A 80 0.26 -11.02 18.68
CA GLN A 80 1.40 -11.70 19.32
C GLN A 80 1.95 -12.84 18.46
N GLY A 81 1.13 -13.43 17.60
CA GLY A 81 1.57 -14.40 16.62
C GLY A 81 2.38 -13.80 15.47
N GLN A 82 2.48 -12.47 15.39
CA GLN A 82 3.21 -11.73 14.35
C GLN A 82 2.88 -12.21 12.93
N PRO A 83 1.59 -12.32 12.56
CA PRO A 83 1.21 -12.81 11.23
C PRO A 83 1.78 -11.89 10.16
N LYS A 84 2.36 -12.48 9.13
CA LYS A 84 2.81 -11.74 7.96
C LYS A 84 1.61 -11.43 7.08
N PHE A 85 1.34 -10.16 6.85
CA PHE A 85 0.33 -9.75 5.85
C PHE A 85 0.84 -10.02 4.45
N VAL A 86 0.01 -10.65 3.63
CA VAL A 86 0.26 -10.91 2.22
C VAL A 86 -0.89 -10.28 1.43
N TRP A 87 -0.57 -9.32 0.58
CA TRP A 87 -1.55 -8.66 -0.27
C TRP A 87 -1.87 -9.54 -1.48
N PRO A 88 -3.13 -9.90 -1.71
CA PRO A 88 -3.52 -10.65 -2.90
C PRO A 88 -3.29 -9.83 -4.15
N ALA A 89 -2.90 -10.50 -5.24
CA ALA A 89 -2.75 -9.85 -6.54
C ALA A 89 -4.08 -9.21 -6.95
N SER A 90 -4.04 -7.91 -7.24
CA SER A 90 -5.21 -7.10 -7.61
C SER A 90 -4.80 -5.89 -8.43
N PHE A 91 -5.76 -5.29 -9.14
CA PHE A 91 -5.49 -4.02 -9.83
C PHE A 91 -5.15 -2.89 -8.87
N SER A 92 -5.76 -2.84 -7.69
CA SER A 92 -5.40 -1.87 -6.65
C SER A 92 -3.95 -2.03 -6.20
N LEU A 93 -3.48 -3.27 -5.96
CA LEU A 93 -2.09 -3.53 -5.60
C LEU A 93 -1.13 -3.14 -6.73
N SER A 94 -1.48 -3.44 -7.98
CA SER A 94 -0.67 -3.08 -9.13
C SER A 94 -0.54 -1.56 -9.28
N ARG A 95 -1.65 -0.81 -9.11
CA ARG A 95 -1.64 0.66 -9.12
C ARG A 95 -0.84 1.23 -7.95
N ALA A 96 -0.93 0.64 -6.77
CA ALA A 96 -0.13 1.04 -5.61
C ALA A 96 1.37 0.93 -5.89
N TYR A 97 1.83 -0.16 -6.50
CA TYR A 97 3.23 -0.30 -6.90
C TYR A 97 3.64 0.73 -7.96
N VAL A 98 2.75 1.08 -8.90
CA VAL A 98 3.02 2.13 -9.89
C VAL A 98 3.18 3.49 -9.21
N ASP A 99 2.34 3.84 -8.25
CA ASP A 99 2.44 5.09 -7.49
C ASP A 99 3.73 5.15 -6.66
N GLN A 100 4.14 4.03 -6.06
CA GLN A 100 5.42 3.92 -5.37
C GLN A 100 6.62 4.09 -6.31
N LEU A 101 6.56 3.50 -7.51
CA LEU A 101 7.60 3.64 -8.54
C LEU A 101 7.69 5.06 -9.09
N GLU A 102 6.58 5.77 -9.22
CA GLU A 102 6.56 7.18 -9.56
C GLU A 102 7.23 8.01 -8.48
N ARG A 103 6.85 7.80 -7.21
CA ARG A 103 7.37 8.53 -6.04
C ARG A 103 8.87 8.28 -5.81
N SER A 104 9.35 7.06 -6.06
CA SER A 104 10.77 6.71 -5.96
C SER A 104 11.60 7.12 -7.19
N GLY A 105 10.97 7.54 -8.29
CA GLY A 105 11.63 7.74 -9.58
C GLY A 105 12.17 6.43 -10.17
N GLY A 106 11.58 5.29 -9.81
CA GLY A 106 11.97 3.96 -10.28
C GLY A 106 11.73 3.75 -11.77
N LEU A 107 10.73 4.46 -12.33
CA LEU A 107 10.46 4.50 -13.76
C LEU A 107 10.30 5.97 -14.22
N SER A 108 10.56 6.24 -15.50
CA SER A 108 10.33 7.57 -16.07
C SER A 108 8.83 7.91 -16.08
N ALA A 109 8.50 9.21 -16.07
CA ALA A 109 7.12 9.69 -16.10
C ALA A 109 6.33 9.15 -17.32
N SER A 110 6.98 9.10 -18.48
CA SER A 110 6.37 8.53 -19.69
C SER A 110 6.09 7.02 -19.55
N ARG A 111 7.00 6.28 -18.90
CA ARG A 111 6.80 4.86 -18.67
C ARG A 111 5.71 4.61 -17.62
N ILE A 112 5.64 5.39 -16.55
CA ILE A 112 4.54 5.38 -15.57
C ILE A 112 3.20 5.57 -16.26
N ALA A 113 3.07 6.58 -17.13
CA ALA A 113 1.84 6.84 -17.87
C ALA A 113 1.44 5.65 -18.76
N ALA A 114 2.41 5.04 -19.48
CA ALA A 114 2.18 3.87 -20.33
C ALA A 114 1.74 2.64 -19.51
N VAL A 115 2.34 2.41 -18.35
CA VAL A 115 1.95 1.32 -17.44
C VAL A 115 0.53 1.52 -16.91
N ARG A 116 0.17 2.74 -16.48
CA ARG A 116 -1.19 3.07 -16.05
C ARG A 116 -2.22 2.83 -17.15
N GLN A 117 -1.92 3.23 -18.39
CA GLN A 117 -2.80 3.00 -19.54
C GLN A 117 -2.98 1.50 -19.82
N SER A 118 -1.89 0.72 -19.78
CA SER A 118 -1.95 -0.73 -19.98
C SER A 118 -2.76 -1.44 -18.90
N LEU A 119 -2.62 -1.01 -17.63
CA LEU A 119 -3.42 -1.52 -16.51
C LEU A 119 -4.91 -1.23 -16.72
N ALA A 120 -5.28 0.01 -17.10
CA ALA A 120 -6.66 0.39 -17.36
C ALA A 120 -7.27 -0.43 -18.51
N THR A 121 -6.50 -0.65 -19.59
CA THR A 121 -6.91 -1.50 -20.72
C THR A 121 -7.11 -2.94 -20.27
N ALA A 122 -6.21 -3.52 -19.49
CA ALA A 122 -6.33 -4.86 -18.98
C ALA A 122 -7.53 -5.01 -18.04
N GLU A 123 -7.79 -4.02 -17.18
CA GLU A 123 -8.92 -4.02 -16.24
C GLU A 123 -10.27 -3.98 -16.97
N SER A 124 -10.39 -3.23 -18.06
CA SER A 124 -11.60 -3.18 -18.90
C SER A 124 -11.78 -4.41 -19.80
N SER A 125 -10.75 -5.25 -19.95
CA SER A 125 -10.79 -6.47 -20.74
C SER A 125 -11.23 -7.67 -19.91
N THR A 126 -11.59 -8.78 -20.56
CA THR A 126 -11.99 -10.05 -19.90
C THR A 126 -11.29 -11.26 -20.51
N GLY A 127 -11.29 -12.37 -19.80
CA GLY A 127 -10.79 -13.66 -20.28
C GLY A 127 -9.35 -13.58 -20.80
N SER A 128 -9.08 -14.23 -21.94
CA SER A 128 -7.76 -14.33 -22.54
C SER A 128 -7.15 -12.98 -22.94
N GLN A 129 -7.97 -11.99 -23.27
CA GLN A 129 -7.48 -10.65 -23.60
C GLN A 129 -6.85 -9.99 -22.37
N ARG A 130 -7.51 -10.06 -21.20
CA ARG A 130 -6.99 -9.57 -19.92
C ARG A 130 -5.69 -10.28 -19.56
N SER A 131 -5.70 -11.61 -19.54
CA SER A 131 -4.51 -12.41 -19.21
C SER A 131 -3.35 -12.12 -20.15
N GLY A 132 -3.59 -12.00 -21.44
CA GLY A 132 -2.59 -11.65 -22.44
C GLY A 132 -1.99 -10.26 -22.20
N ALA A 133 -2.83 -9.24 -21.97
CA ALA A 133 -2.39 -7.87 -21.70
C ALA A 133 -1.54 -7.78 -20.42
N LEU A 134 -1.96 -8.44 -19.34
CA LEU A 134 -1.21 -8.48 -18.08
C LEU A 134 0.13 -9.19 -18.23
N SER A 135 0.17 -10.34 -18.92
CA SER A 135 1.40 -11.10 -19.17
C SER A 135 2.39 -10.31 -20.04
N GLN A 136 1.89 -9.61 -21.05
CA GLN A 136 2.70 -8.75 -21.90
C GLN A 136 3.30 -7.58 -21.11
N LEU A 137 2.48 -6.91 -20.29
CA LEU A 137 2.94 -5.82 -19.43
C LEU A 137 3.99 -6.30 -18.43
N ALA A 138 3.79 -7.47 -17.81
CA ALA A 138 4.76 -8.06 -16.90
C ALA A 138 6.11 -8.32 -17.57
N SER A 139 6.12 -8.84 -18.81
CA SER A 139 7.35 -9.08 -19.57
C SER A 139 8.09 -7.79 -19.93
N GLN A 140 7.35 -6.73 -20.26
CA GLN A 140 7.95 -5.41 -20.51
C GLN A 140 8.58 -4.84 -19.23
N LEU A 141 7.92 -4.97 -18.08
CA LEU A 141 8.45 -4.51 -16.80
C LEU A 141 9.72 -5.27 -16.38
N ASP A 142 9.85 -6.56 -16.69
CA ASP A 142 11.13 -7.28 -16.46
C ASP A 142 12.28 -6.66 -17.24
N SER A 143 12.01 -6.21 -18.47
CA SER A 143 13.02 -5.51 -19.27
C SER A 143 13.34 -4.14 -18.68
N ASP A 144 12.32 -3.39 -18.23
CA ASP A 144 12.46 -2.08 -17.59
C ASP A 144 13.29 -2.18 -16.30
N ALA A 145 13.17 -3.28 -15.56
CA ALA A 145 13.90 -3.49 -14.31
C ALA A 145 15.42 -3.36 -14.45
N ASN A 146 15.98 -3.71 -15.60
CA ASN A 146 17.44 -3.68 -15.82
C ASN A 146 18.02 -2.26 -15.82
N GLY A 147 17.21 -1.23 -16.11
CA GLY A 147 17.63 0.19 -16.08
C GLY A 147 17.00 1.00 -14.95
N SER A 148 16.19 0.36 -14.10
CA SER A 148 15.43 1.02 -13.05
C SER A 148 16.29 1.31 -11.81
N ARG A 149 16.11 2.48 -11.19
CA ARG A 149 16.66 2.80 -9.86
C ARG A 149 16.03 1.95 -8.75
N ASP A 150 14.83 1.41 -8.99
CA ASP A 150 14.08 0.56 -8.07
C ASP A 150 13.72 -0.78 -8.75
N ALA A 151 14.73 -1.48 -9.24
CA ALA A 151 14.57 -2.72 -9.96
C ALA A 151 13.82 -3.80 -9.18
N ALA A 152 13.98 -3.82 -7.85
CA ALA A 152 13.28 -4.75 -6.97
C ALA A 152 11.77 -4.52 -7.01
N LYS A 153 11.33 -3.28 -6.89
CA LYS A 153 9.91 -2.91 -6.94
C LYS A 153 9.30 -3.15 -8.33
N VAL A 154 10.04 -2.87 -9.41
CA VAL A 154 9.59 -3.16 -10.78
C VAL A 154 9.34 -4.66 -10.95
N ARG A 155 10.25 -5.53 -10.46
CA ARG A 155 10.05 -6.98 -10.49
C ARG A 155 8.89 -7.44 -9.62
N THR A 156 8.67 -6.79 -8.48
CA THR A 156 7.50 -7.07 -7.62
C THR A 156 6.19 -6.77 -8.36
N LEU A 157 6.11 -5.63 -9.05
CA LEU A 157 4.97 -5.30 -9.90
C LEU A 157 4.78 -6.34 -11.01
N ALA A 158 5.84 -6.72 -11.73
CA ALA A 158 5.77 -7.74 -12.79
C ALA A 158 5.27 -9.10 -12.25
N ALA A 159 5.73 -9.52 -11.08
CA ALA A 159 5.27 -10.74 -10.43
C ALA A 159 3.78 -10.66 -10.07
N SER A 160 3.34 -9.56 -9.47
CA SER A 160 1.93 -9.32 -9.12
C SER A 160 1.01 -9.37 -10.35
N LEU A 161 1.45 -8.83 -11.49
CA LEU A 161 0.70 -8.90 -12.74
C LEU A 161 0.58 -10.32 -13.30
N ARG A 162 1.64 -11.14 -13.17
CA ARG A 162 1.56 -12.56 -13.54
C ARG A 162 0.59 -13.34 -12.68
N ASP A 163 0.57 -13.06 -11.38
CA ASP A 163 -0.38 -13.70 -10.47
C ASP A 163 -1.82 -13.25 -10.78
N LEU A 164 -2.02 -11.99 -11.13
CA LEU A 164 -3.31 -11.45 -11.53
C LEU A 164 -3.78 -11.97 -12.91
N SER A 165 -2.86 -12.45 -13.76
CA SER A 165 -3.17 -12.96 -15.11
C SER A 165 -3.65 -14.42 -15.12
N ARG A 166 -3.50 -15.15 -14.02
CA ARG A 166 -3.93 -16.56 -13.86
C ARG A 166 -5.41 -16.67 -13.62
#